data_d4d43f17e40a23c274d20352f8e6edd6
#
_entry.id   d4d43f17e40a23c274d20352f8e6edd6
#
_cell.length_a   1.000
_cell.length_b   1.000
_cell.length_c   1.000
_cell.angle_alpha   90.00
_cell.angle_beta   90.00
_cell.angle_gamma   90.00
#
_symmetry.space_group_name_H-M   'P 1'
#
loop_
_entity.id
_entity.type
_entity.pdbx_description
1 polymer ?
#
loop_
_entity_poly.entity_id
_entity_poly.type
_entity_poly.pdbx_seq_one_letter_code
_entity_poly.pdbx_strand_id
1 'polypeptide(L)'
;MSKIKKKNHIEPNKWNNFIKNKDTTILDVRKPFEYEVGSFKKAINPKISNFRDFPKYLSKLDKNKPLAMFCTGGIRCEKASVYLNQKGFKNIFQLKGGILNYLKKIKKKHSLWNG
;
A
#
# COMPACT_ATOMS: atom_id res chain seq x y z
N MET A 1 -0.70 12.05 -17.60
CA MET A 1 -1.29 10.97 -16.85
C MET A 1 -0.44 10.59 -15.65
N SER A 2 -1.04 10.51 -14.50
CA SER A 2 -0.33 10.31 -13.24
C SER A 2 -0.22 8.84 -12.88
N LYS A 3 0.81 8.19 -13.35
CA LYS A 3 1.13 6.83 -12.90
C LYS A 3 2.25 6.93 -11.89
N ILE A 4 2.27 5.99 -10.95
CA ILE A 4 3.38 5.90 -10.01
C ILE A 4 4.64 5.53 -10.82
N LYS A 5 5.72 6.25 -10.61
CA LYS A 5 6.96 6.01 -11.36
C LYS A 5 7.61 4.72 -10.92
N LYS A 6 8.35 4.05 -11.81
CA LYS A 6 9.02 2.80 -11.47
C LYS A 6 9.92 2.92 -10.24
N LYS A 7 10.56 4.06 -10.04
CA LYS A 7 11.39 4.29 -8.85
C LYS A 7 10.60 4.27 -7.55
N ASN A 8 9.27 4.42 -7.65
CA ASN A 8 8.39 4.39 -6.48
C ASN A 8 7.81 2.99 -6.25
N HIS A 9 8.19 2.03 -7.06
CA HIS A 9 7.85 0.63 -6.83
C HIS A 9 8.93 0.01 -5.96
N ILE A 10 8.54 -0.46 -4.77
CA ILE A 10 9.49 -1.01 -3.80
C ILE A 10 9.57 -2.51 -3.96
N GLU A 11 10.78 -3.03 -4.19
CA GLU A 11 10.99 -4.48 -4.29
C GLU A 11 10.69 -5.13 -2.93
N PRO A 12 10.20 -6.38 -2.94
CA PRO A 12 9.88 -7.06 -1.68
C PRO A 12 11.05 -7.09 -0.69
N ASN A 13 12.29 -7.25 -1.15
CA ASN A 13 13.44 -7.31 -0.27
C ASN A 13 13.76 -5.97 0.42
N LYS A 14 13.20 -4.88 -0.06
CA LYS A 14 13.36 -3.55 0.56
C LYS A 14 12.10 -3.09 1.27
N TRP A 15 10.99 -3.77 1.04
CA TRP A 15 9.69 -3.40 1.59
C TRP A 15 9.68 -3.45 3.12
N ASN A 16 10.26 -4.50 3.70
CA ASN A 16 10.27 -4.65 5.16
C ASN A 16 10.92 -3.45 5.85
N ASN A 17 12.10 -3.04 5.38
CA ASN A 17 12.78 -1.88 5.97
C ASN A 17 11.97 -0.60 5.77
N PHE A 18 11.33 -0.47 4.62
CA PHE A 18 10.55 0.71 4.32
C PHE A 18 9.35 0.86 5.27
N ILE A 19 8.61 -0.23 5.50
CA ILE A 19 7.43 -0.18 6.36
C ILE A 19 7.75 -0.18 7.85
N LYS A 20 8.99 -0.50 8.24
CA LYS A 20 9.42 -0.41 9.63
C LYS A 20 9.60 1.03 10.08
N ASN A 21 9.75 1.96 9.16
CA ASN A 21 9.89 3.37 9.49
C ASN A 21 8.59 3.87 10.10
N LYS A 22 8.66 4.40 11.31
CA LYS A 22 7.47 4.84 12.06
C LYS A 22 6.71 5.99 11.38
N ASP A 23 7.38 6.74 10.50
CA ASP A 23 6.74 7.85 9.79
C ASP A 23 6.03 7.40 8.51
N THR A 24 6.21 6.14 8.11
CA THR A 24 5.56 5.61 6.92
C THR A 24 4.15 5.15 7.25
N THR A 25 3.18 5.65 6.49
CA THR A 25 1.80 5.17 6.58
C THR A 25 1.66 3.97 5.64
N ILE A 26 1.16 2.86 6.15
CA ILE A 26 0.98 1.64 5.37
C ILE A 26 -0.48 1.50 5.02
N LEU A 27 -0.80 1.53 3.72
CA LEU A 27 -2.17 1.52 3.25
C LEU A 27 -2.48 0.24 2.48
N ASP A 28 -3.42 -0.55 3.02
CA ASP A 28 -3.92 -1.75 2.38
C ASP A 28 -5.12 -1.35 1.53
N VAL A 29 -4.94 -1.32 0.20
CA VAL A 29 -6.01 -0.87 -0.71
C VAL A 29 -6.86 -2.02 -1.23
N ARG A 30 -6.87 -3.14 -0.51
CA ARG A 30 -7.72 -4.29 -0.83
C ARG A 30 -9.08 -4.14 -0.17
N LYS A 31 -9.98 -5.07 -0.47
CA LYS A 31 -11.31 -5.09 0.15
C LYS A 31 -11.21 -5.44 1.62
N PRO A 32 -12.19 -5.01 2.44
CA PRO A 32 -12.14 -5.27 3.88
C PRO A 32 -11.97 -6.75 4.25
N PHE A 33 -12.63 -7.67 3.54
CA PHE A 33 -12.51 -9.07 3.87
C PHE A 33 -11.09 -9.61 3.63
N GLU A 34 -10.38 -9.07 2.65
CA GLU A 34 -8.99 -9.45 2.40
C GLU A 34 -8.10 -9.00 3.56
N TYR A 35 -8.33 -7.80 4.05
CA TYR A 35 -7.62 -7.25 5.19
C TYR A 35 -7.84 -8.11 6.44
N GLU A 36 -9.07 -8.57 6.66
CA GLU A 36 -9.41 -9.39 7.83
C GLU A 36 -8.70 -10.74 7.81
N VAL A 37 -8.44 -11.29 6.61
CA VAL A 37 -7.75 -12.57 6.47
C VAL A 37 -6.26 -12.42 6.73
N GLY A 38 -5.67 -11.30 6.32
CA GLY A 38 -4.25 -11.08 6.54
C GLY A 38 -3.79 -9.72 6.02
N SER A 39 -2.77 -9.15 6.69
CA SER A 39 -2.20 -7.87 6.29
C SER A 39 -0.85 -7.70 6.96
N PHE A 40 -0.15 -6.60 6.66
CA PHE A 40 1.03 -6.21 7.41
C PHE A 40 0.60 -5.56 8.72
N LYS A 41 1.39 -5.78 9.76
CA LYS A 41 1.14 -5.13 11.05
C LYS A 41 1.18 -3.61 10.86
N LYS A 42 0.25 -2.90 11.49
CA LYS A 42 0.07 -1.45 11.37
C LYS A 42 -0.47 -0.98 10.04
N ALA A 43 -0.80 -1.88 9.11
CA ALA A 43 -1.44 -1.49 7.87
C ALA A 43 -2.85 -0.98 8.16
N ILE A 44 -3.25 0.06 7.45
CA ILE A 44 -4.56 0.66 7.57
C ILE A 44 -5.37 0.26 6.34
N ASN A 45 -6.55 -0.29 6.56
CA ASN A 45 -7.49 -0.56 5.47
C ASN A 45 -8.65 0.42 5.59
N PRO A 46 -8.96 1.19 4.54
CA PRO A 46 -10.05 2.18 4.61
C PRO A 46 -11.44 1.57 4.85
N LYS A 47 -11.56 0.24 4.73
CA LYS A 47 -12.82 -0.48 4.91
C LYS A 47 -13.92 -0.01 3.97
N ILE A 48 -13.50 0.30 2.74
CA ILE A 48 -14.43 0.69 1.69
C ILE A 48 -14.63 -0.46 0.71
N SER A 49 -15.87 -0.67 0.30
CA SER A 49 -16.21 -1.71 -0.68
C SER A 49 -16.17 -1.17 -2.10
N ASN A 50 -16.16 0.14 -2.25
CA ASN A 50 -16.22 0.80 -3.54
C ASN A 50 -15.23 1.94 -3.57
N PHE A 51 -14.41 1.98 -4.62
CA PHE A 51 -13.36 2.99 -4.75
C PHE A 51 -13.90 4.44 -4.68
N ARG A 52 -15.13 4.66 -5.08
CA ARG A 52 -15.73 5.99 -5.01
C ARG A 52 -15.81 6.55 -3.58
N ASP A 53 -15.76 5.70 -2.57
CA ASP A 53 -15.80 6.13 -1.17
C ASP A 53 -14.42 6.51 -0.64
N PHE A 54 -13.38 6.30 -1.41
CA PHE A 54 -12.00 6.60 -1.03
C PHE A 54 -11.77 8.07 -0.67
N PRO A 55 -12.36 9.05 -1.38
CA PRO A 55 -12.16 10.47 -1.05
C PRO A 55 -12.47 10.83 0.39
N LYS A 56 -13.50 10.21 0.97
CA LYS A 56 -13.89 10.49 2.36
C LYS A 56 -12.81 10.07 3.33
N TYR A 57 -12.04 9.05 2.97
CA TYR A 57 -10.99 8.52 3.83
C TYR A 57 -9.73 9.39 3.76
N LEU A 58 -9.49 10.06 2.64
CA LEU A 58 -8.22 10.78 2.41
C LEU A 58 -7.96 11.88 3.43
N SER A 59 -9.00 12.50 3.97
CA SER A 59 -8.84 13.55 4.98
C SER A 59 -8.14 13.04 6.25
N LYS A 60 -8.11 11.73 6.46
CA LYS A 60 -7.48 11.11 7.62
C LYS A 60 -6.00 10.81 7.41
N LEU A 61 -5.50 10.99 6.19
CA LEU A 61 -4.10 10.68 5.86
C LEU A 61 -3.27 11.95 5.82
N ASP A 62 -2.02 11.83 6.27
CA ASP A 62 -1.06 12.94 6.23
C ASP A 62 -0.35 12.96 4.88
N LYS A 63 -0.59 13.99 4.09
CA LYS A 63 -0.01 14.14 2.76
C LYS A 63 1.50 14.28 2.76
N ASN A 64 2.08 14.68 3.87
CA ASN A 64 3.51 14.94 3.98
C ASN A 64 4.32 13.72 4.38
N LYS A 65 3.66 12.66 4.82
CA LYS A 65 4.34 11.42 5.21
C LYS A 65 4.42 10.46 4.04
N PRO A 66 5.48 9.63 3.98
CA PRO A 66 5.56 8.59 2.97
C PRO A 66 4.38 7.64 3.11
N LEU A 67 3.79 7.28 1.99
CA LEU A 67 2.65 6.37 1.93
C LEU A 67 3.06 5.10 1.21
N ALA A 68 3.04 3.98 1.93
CA ALA A 68 3.37 2.67 1.37
C ALA A 68 2.07 1.92 1.09
N MET A 69 1.75 1.73 -0.18
CA MET A 69 0.52 1.05 -0.59
C MET A 69 0.78 -0.35 -1.07
N PHE A 70 -0.17 -1.23 -0.87
CA PHE A 70 -0.10 -2.57 -1.43
C PHE A 70 -1.50 -3.12 -1.72
N CYS A 71 -1.55 -4.05 -2.67
CA CYS A 71 -2.74 -4.83 -2.96
C CYS A 71 -2.28 -6.25 -3.32
N THR A 72 -3.15 -7.06 -3.88
CA THR A 72 -2.78 -8.45 -4.17
C THR A 72 -1.77 -8.56 -5.30
N GLY A 73 -2.05 -7.99 -6.46
CA GLY A 73 -1.19 -8.08 -7.64
C GLY A 73 -0.63 -6.76 -8.16
N GLY A 74 -0.97 -5.64 -7.53
CA GLY A 74 -0.47 -4.33 -7.92
C GLY A 74 -1.44 -3.47 -8.73
N ILE A 75 -2.48 -4.05 -9.30
CA ILE A 75 -3.39 -3.34 -10.20
C ILE A 75 -4.21 -2.27 -9.47
N ARG A 76 -4.74 -2.61 -8.31
CA ARG A 76 -5.55 -1.65 -7.53
C ARG A 76 -4.72 -0.47 -7.05
N CYS A 77 -3.44 -0.70 -6.78
CA CYS A 77 -2.53 0.37 -6.38
C CYS A 77 -2.29 1.38 -7.49
N GLU A 78 -2.22 0.92 -8.75
CA GLU A 78 -2.07 1.83 -9.88
C GLU A 78 -3.19 2.85 -9.92
N LYS A 79 -4.43 2.38 -9.77
CA LYS A 79 -5.60 3.26 -9.78
C LYS A 79 -5.60 4.20 -8.58
N ALA A 80 -5.30 3.68 -7.40
CA ALA A 80 -5.27 4.48 -6.19
C ALA A 80 -4.19 5.54 -6.24
N SER A 81 -3.00 5.22 -6.78
CA SER A 81 -1.90 6.17 -6.84
C SER A 81 -2.19 7.35 -7.75
N VAL A 82 -2.87 7.12 -8.88
CA VAL A 82 -3.29 8.21 -9.76
C VAL A 82 -4.18 9.18 -9.00
N TYR A 83 -5.14 8.65 -8.28
CA TYR A 83 -6.08 9.47 -7.53
C TYR A 83 -5.38 10.26 -6.42
N LEU A 84 -4.51 9.59 -5.66
CA LEU A 84 -3.78 10.24 -4.57
C LEU A 84 -2.87 11.36 -5.07
N ASN A 85 -2.20 11.14 -6.21
CA ASN A 85 -1.37 12.17 -6.82
C ASN A 85 -2.20 13.42 -7.13
N GLN A 86 -3.41 13.24 -7.65
CA GLN A 86 -4.29 14.36 -7.99
C GLN A 86 -4.71 15.13 -6.73
N LYS A 87 -4.72 14.47 -5.56
CA LYS A 87 -5.12 15.09 -4.30
C LYS A 87 -3.94 15.66 -3.51
N GLY A 88 -2.75 15.70 -4.10
CA GLY A 88 -1.61 16.34 -3.48
C GLY A 88 -0.67 15.44 -2.68
N PHE A 89 -0.87 14.13 -2.73
CA PHE A 89 0.04 13.18 -2.11
C PHE A 89 1.25 13.00 -3.03
N LYS A 90 2.44 13.34 -2.55
CA LYS A 90 3.66 13.31 -3.37
C LYS A 90 4.58 12.13 -3.08
N ASN A 91 4.56 11.62 -1.86
CA ASN A 91 5.46 10.54 -1.44
C ASN A 91 4.72 9.21 -1.42
N ILE A 92 4.30 8.77 -2.59
CA ILE A 92 3.53 7.54 -2.74
C ILE A 92 4.45 6.43 -3.26
N PHE A 93 4.46 5.29 -2.53
CA PHE A 93 5.27 4.13 -2.88
C PHE A 93 4.38 2.90 -2.90
N GLN A 94 4.72 1.95 -3.74
CA GLN A 94 3.91 0.76 -3.97
C GLN A 94 4.76 -0.50 -3.87
N LEU A 95 4.24 -1.53 -3.23
CA LEU A 95 4.90 -2.84 -3.19
C LEU A 95 4.84 -3.46 -4.59
N LYS A 96 6.01 -3.62 -5.21
CA LYS A 96 6.10 -4.15 -6.56
C LYS A 96 5.53 -5.57 -6.65
N GLY A 97 4.54 -5.75 -7.51
CA GLY A 97 3.90 -7.04 -7.69
C GLY A 97 2.93 -7.42 -6.58
N GLY A 98 2.71 -6.53 -5.61
CA GLY A 98 1.76 -6.77 -4.53
C GLY A 98 2.16 -7.91 -3.61
N ILE A 99 1.18 -8.38 -2.83
CA ILE A 99 1.40 -9.42 -1.83
C ILE A 99 1.85 -10.74 -2.47
N LEU A 100 1.33 -11.07 -3.65
CA LEU A 100 1.71 -12.31 -4.32
C LEU A 100 3.22 -12.37 -4.56
N ASN A 101 3.80 -11.26 -5.03
CA ASN A 101 5.24 -11.18 -5.25
C ASN A 101 6.02 -11.21 -3.94
N TYR A 102 5.50 -10.52 -2.92
CA TYR A 102 6.13 -10.48 -1.61
C TYR A 102 6.24 -11.89 -1.00
N LEU A 103 5.13 -12.62 -0.98
CA LEU A 103 5.10 -13.97 -0.40
C LEU A 103 5.95 -14.95 -1.19
N LYS A 104 6.12 -14.70 -2.48
CA LYS A 104 6.98 -15.54 -3.32
C LYS A 104 8.45 -15.31 -3.04
N LYS A 105 8.85 -14.05 -2.77
CA LYS A 105 10.26 -13.67 -2.66
C LYS A 105 10.80 -13.59 -1.24
N ILE A 106 9.95 -13.36 -0.26
CA ILE A 106 10.39 -13.21 1.13
C ILE A 106 10.16 -14.50 1.88
N LYS A 107 11.23 -15.03 2.48
CA LYS A 107 11.13 -16.25 3.29
C LYS A 107 10.25 -16.02 4.51
N LYS A 108 9.50 -17.04 4.89
CA LYS A 108 8.55 -16.95 6.01
C LYS A 108 9.17 -16.38 7.29
N LYS A 109 10.41 -16.76 7.59
CA LYS A 109 11.09 -16.29 8.80
C LYS A 109 11.41 -14.80 8.78
N HIS A 110 11.42 -14.18 7.60
CA HIS A 110 11.68 -12.76 7.45
C HIS A 110 10.41 -11.96 7.10
N SER A 111 9.29 -12.65 6.94
CA SER A 111 8.05 -12.02 6.51
C SER A 111 7.41 -11.20 7.63
N LEU A 112 6.97 -10.01 7.29
CA LEU A 112 6.17 -9.18 8.20
C LEU A 112 4.68 -9.33 7.92
N TRP A 113 4.33 -10.20 6.99
CA TRP A 113 2.94 -10.50 6.66
C TRP A 113 2.28 -11.30 7.77
N ASN A 114 1.10 -10.87 8.15
CA ASN A 114 0.34 -11.45 9.25
C ASN A 114 -0.95 -12.04 8.69
N GLY A 115 -0.94 -13.32 8.44
CA GLY A 115 -2.11 -13.95 7.84
C GLY A 115 -1.93 -15.39 7.50
#